data_a48bcd88b13f1afc73179ed07d5a573d
#
_entry.id   a48bcd88b13f1afc73179ed07d5a573d
#
_cell.length_a   1.000
_cell.length_b   1.000
_cell.length_c   1.000
_cell.angle_alpha   90.00
_cell.angle_beta   90.00
_cell.angle_gamma   90.00
#
_symmetry.space_group_name_H-M   'P 1'
#
loop_
_entity.id
_entity.type
_entity.pdbx_description
1 polymer ?
#
loop_
_entity_poly.entity_id
_entity_poly.type
_entity_poly.pdbx_seq_one_letter_code
_entity_poly.pdbx_strand_id
1 'polypeptide(L)'
;VLYTSSSLLKPAFGVILDEATRLVNEGHDVTIVYCDNAVNYCSYNPNGISICCMYCRLEFQKCLSLIPKSIKIKSLSTFLSNKRDANIQEYANVVDLKGLEYNNVNIGYSAYSLYIDNTRNSEPNIDVSFCRYFNKLLTCAQLLVDAFGNMLDILCPDIVFFYNGRLLDVNPLMKLCAIKNIDYICLEVYNTSGKRYKQYYKNSTPHNPQYVAFKVKELWNDNMLPLDIKVQIGRSFFERKISSLPAGDKVYTLEQKKGCLPENWDTNKCNIIIFNSSEDELSSLGDDFEKK
;
A
#
# COMPACT_ATOMS: atom_id res chain seq x y z
N VAL A 1 12.64 -4.36 12.00
CA VAL A 1 12.43 -5.28 10.85
C VAL A 1 11.85 -4.52 9.67
N LEU A 2 12.32 -4.81 8.46
CA LEU A 2 11.71 -4.30 7.22
C LEU A 2 11.12 -5.48 6.44
N TYR A 3 9.88 -5.33 5.98
CA TYR A 3 9.21 -6.32 5.15
C TYR A 3 9.03 -5.84 3.72
N THR A 4 9.32 -6.72 2.76
CA THR A 4 9.04 -6.49 1.33
C THR A 4 8.26 -7.66 0.74
N SER A 5 7.10 -7.36 0.19
CA SER A 5 6.23 -8.37 -0.45
C SER A 5 6.71 -8.72 -1.86
N SER A 6 7.29 -7.75 -2.57
CA SER A 6 7.73 -7.95 -3.95
C SER A 6 8.92 -7.06 -4.30
N SER A 7 9.90 -7.66 -4.97
CA SER A 7 11.03 -6.95 -5.58
C SER A 7 10.71 -6.41 -6.98
N LEU A 8 9.57 -6.77 -7.55
CA LEU A 8 9.14 -6.31 -8.88
C LEU A 8 8.58 -4.89 -8.85
N LEU A 9 8.08 -4.43 -7.70
CA LEU A 9 7.74 -3.02 -7.48
C LEU A 9 9.01 -2.22 -7.20
N LYS A 10 9.74 -1.91 -8.23
CA LYS A 10 11.06 -1.28 -8.09
C LYS A 10 11.10 -0.02 -7.22
N PRO A 11 10.16 0.95 -7.32
CA PRO A 11 10.18 2.11 -6.42
C PRO A 11 10.03 1.72 -4.95
N ALA A 12 9.04 0.88 -4.62
CA ALA A 12 8.80 0.44 -3.25
C ALA A 12 9.95 -0.42 -2.70
N PHE A 13 10.41 -1.39 -3.50
CA PHE A 13 11.52 -2.26 -3.13
C PHE A 13 12.81 -1.46 -2.91
N GLY A 14 13.11 -0.52 -3.81
CA GLY A 14 14.27 0.36 -3.68
C GLY A 14 14.23 1.20 -2.40
N VAL A 15 13.05 1.69 -2.01
CA VAL A 15 12.88 2.44 -0.75
C VAL A 15 13.13 1.58 0.48
N ILE A 16 12.67 0.32 0.48
CA ILE A 16 12.94 -0.62 1.58
C ILE A 16 14.45 -0.89 1.72
N LEU A 17 15.17 -1.12 0.61
CA LEU A 17 16.62 -1.34 0.64
C LEU A 17 17.39 -0.11 1.09
N ASP A 18 17.00 1.08 0.60
CA ASP A 18 17.62 2.34 0.97
C ASP A 18 17.37 2.65 2.47
N GLU A 19 16.15 2.40 2.96
CA GLU A 19 15.82 2.56 4.37
C GLU A 19 16.59 1.59 5.27
N ALA A 20 16.70 0.33 4.86
CA ALA A 20 17.51 -0.66 5.57
C ALA A 20 18.99 -0.23 5.67
N THR A 21 19.52 0.29 4.58
CA THR A 21 20.90 0.79 4.53
C THR A 21 21.09 1.99 5.44
N ARG A 22 20.15 2.94 5.44
CA ARG A 22 20.17 4.10 6.33
C ARG A 22 20.19 3.68 7.81
N LEU A 23 19.27 2.79 8.19
CA LEU A 23 19.15 2.31 9.57
C LEU A 23 20.43 1.61 10.06
N VAL A 24 21.04 0.76 9.22
CA VAL A 24 22.32 0.12 9.58
C VAL A 24 23.44 1.16 9.76
N ASN A 25 23.52 2.17 8.90
CA ASN A 25 24.50 3.23 9.02
C ASN A 25 24.30 4.11 10.28
N GLU A 26 23.08 4.13 10.81
CA GLU A 26 22.74 4.77 12.10
C GLU A 26 22.98 3.84 13.31
N GLY A 27 23.47 2.62 13.09
CA GLY A 27 23.83 1.68 14.15
C GLY A 27 22.73 0.75 14.62
N HIS A 28 21.60 0.67 13.89
CA HIS A 28 20.49 -0.24 14.23
C HIS A 28 20.77 -1.67 13.74
N ASP A 29 20.24 -2.65 14.50
CA ASP A 29 20.19 -4.05 14.06
C ASP A 29 19.04 -4.25 13.09
N VAL A 30 19.35 -4.55 11.84
CA VAL A 30 18.38 -4.55 10.75
C VAL A 30 18.19 -5.95 10.16
N THR A 31 16.93 -6.38 10.10
CA THR A 31 16.53 -7.61 9.40
C THR A 31 15.55 -7.26 8.29
N ILE A 32 15.85 -7.68 7.06
CA ILE A 32 14.89 -7.66 5.95
C ILE A 32 14.23 -9.04 5.88
N VAL A 33 12.89 -9.05 5.91
CA VAL A 33 12.08 -10.23 5.60
C VAL A 33 11.46 -10.04 4.23
N TYR A 34 11.63 -11.01 3.34
CA TYR A 34 11.11 -10.93 1.97
C TYR A 34 10.19 -12.12 1.66
N CYS A 35 9.21 -11.89 0.80
CA CYS A 35 8.40 -12.96 0.24
C CYS A 35 9.25 -13.78 -0.75
N ASP A 36 9.51 -15.05 -0.39
CA ASP A 36 10.27 -16.01 -1.19
C ASP A 36 9.36 -17.01 -1.91
N ASN A 37 8.16 -16.59 -2.30
CA ASN A 37 7.05 -17.41 -2.76
C ASN A 37 6.30 -18.12 -1.62
N ALA A 38 6.34 -17.54 -0.42
CA ALA A 38 5.57 -18.03 0.73
C ALA A 38 4.06 -18.03 0.45
N VAL A 39 3.60 -17.05 -0.35
CA VAL A 39 2.24 -16.97 -0.88
C VAL A 39 2.27 -16.82 -2.39
N ASN A 40 1.28 -17.43 -3.06
CA ASN A 40 1.22 -17.42 -4.53
C ASN A 40 0.47 -16.21 -5.10
N TYR A 41 -0.34 -15.53 -4.28
CA TYR A 41 -1.14 -14.37 -4.69
C TYR A 41 -0.71 -13.15 -3.92
N CYS A 42 -0.36 -12.09 -4.65
CA CYS A 42 -0.01 -10.78 -4.11
C CYS A 42 -0.34 -9.69 -5.13
N SER A 43 -0.15 -8.43 -4.78
CA SER A 43 -0.42 -7.27 -5.65
C SER A 43 0.32 -7.32 -7.00
N TYR A 44 1.45 -8.03 -7.09
CA TYR A 44 2.23 -8.21 -8.33
C TYR A 44 2.00 -9.53 -9.03
N ASN A 45 1.34 -10.45 -8.37
CA ASN A 45 0.96 -11.74 -8.93
C ASN A 45 -0.48 -12.10 -8.53
N PRO A 46 -1.46 -11.29 -8.94
CA PRO A 46 -2.86 -11.50 -8.55
C PRO A 46 -3.45 -12.80 -9.15
N ASN A 47 -2.82 -13.35 -10.16
CA ASN A 47 -3.25 -14.57 -10.83
C ASN A 47 -2.50 -15.84 -10.38
N GLY A 48 -1.57 -15.72 -9.43
CA GLY A 48 -0.83 -16.87 -8.88
C GLY A 48 0.12 -17.56 -9.87
N ILE A 49 0.73 -16.80 -10.77
CA ILE A 49 1.60 -17.32 -11.85
C ILE A 49 3.00 -17.60 -11.28
N SER A 50 3.43 -18.85 -11.24
CA SER A 50 4.69 -19.26 -10.59
C SER A 50 5.94 -18.59 -11.17
N ILE A 51 5.97 -18.29 -12.47
CA ILE A 51 7.09 -17.62 -13.11
C ILE A 51 7.28 -16.19 -12.60
N CYS A 52 6.20 -15.49 -12.23
CA CYS A 52 6.28 -14.16 -11.62
C CYS A 52 7.01 -14.21 -10.26
N CYS A 53 6.71 -15.21 -9.44
CA CYS A 53 7.41 -15.41 -8.17
C CYS A 53 8.88 -15.77 -8.37
N MET A 54 9.21 -16.57 -9.37
CA MET A 54 10.60 -16.87 -9.72
C MET A 54 11.37 -15.59 -10.10
N TYR A 55 10.82 -14.75 -10.96
CA TYR A 55 11.42 -13.46 -11.32
C TYR A 55 11.57 -12.54 -10.10
N CYS A 56 10.55 -12.49 -9.25
CA CYS A 56 10.59 -11.71 -8.01
C CYS A 56 11.80 -12.12 -7.13
N ARG A 57 12.01 -13.42 -6.92
CA ARG A 57 13.15 -13.93 -6.15
C ARG A 57 14.50 -13.61 -6.81
N LEU A 58 14.62 -13.76 -8.13
CA LEU A 58 15.84 -13.43 -8.86
C LEU A 58 16.19 -11.96 -8.76
N GLU A 59 15.22 -11.06 -8.90
CA GLU A 59 15.43 -9.61 -8.73
C GLU A 59 15.83 -9.27 -7.29
N PHE A 60 15.22 -9.90 -6.28
CA PHE A 60 15.64 -9.73 -4.90
C PHE A 60 17.10 -10.12 -4.71
N GLN A 61 17.51 -11.31 -5.18
CA GLN A 61 18.88 -11.80 -5.06
C GLN A 61 19.91 -10.88 -5.73
N LYS A 62 19.61 -10.35 -6.92
CA LYS A 62 20.48 -9.37 -7.60
C LYS A 62 20.71 -8.12 -6.76
N CYS A 63 19.70 -7.65 -6.05
CA CYS A 63 19.79 -6.43 -5.25
C CYS A 63 20.51 -6.63 -3.91
N LEU A 64 20.72 -7.87 -3.44
CA LEU A 64 21.48 -8.14 -2.20
C LEU A 64 22.91 -7.64 -2.24
N SER A 65 23.52 -7.55 -3.42
CA SER A 65 24.88 -6.98 -3.60
C SER A 65 24.93 -5.46 -3.40
N LEU A 66 23.78 -4.78 -3.39
CA LEU A 66 23.67 -3.33 -3.28
C LEU A 66 23.53 -2.83 -1.83
N ILE A 67 23.34 -3.75 -0.88
CA ILE A 67 23.10 -3.41 0.52
C ILE A 67 24.25 -3.89 1.43
N PRO A 68 24.44 -3.27 2.61
CA PRO A 68 25.44 -3.69 3.58
C PRO A 68 25.28 -5.16 3.99
N LYS A 69 26.40 -5.89 4.07
CA LYS A 69 26.40 -7.31 4.47
C LYS A 69 25.98 -7.55 5.92
N SER A 70 25.97 -6.53 6.75
CA SER A 70 25.49 -6.59 8.14
C SER A 70 23.96 -6.71 8.24
N ILE A 71 23.23 -6.43 7.17
CA ILE A 71 21.77 -6.62 7.14
C ILE A 71 21.46 -8.10 7.12
N LYS A 72 20.66 -8.55 8.11
CA LYS A 72 20.16 -9.92 8.18
C LYS A 72 19.03 -10.12 7.17
N ILE A 73 19.09 -11.22 6.41
CA ILE A 73 18.06 -11.54 5.41
C ILE A 73 17.34 -12.82 5.84
N LYS A 74 16.00 -12.76 5.86
CA LYS A 74 15.16 -13.91 6.18
C LYS A 74 14.03 -14.08 5.17
N SER A 75 13.74 -15.32 4.81
CA SER A 75 12.60 -15.67 3.96
C SER A 75 11.31 -15.69 4.80
N LEU A 76 10.21 -15.22 4.26
CA LEU A 76 8.92 -15.29 4.93
C LEU A 76 8.46 -16.74 5.14
N SER A 77 8.81 -17.65 4.23
CA SER A 77 8.51 -19.09 4.35
C SER A 77 9.09 -19.73 5.60
N THR A 78 10.18 -19.20 6.18
CA THR A 78 10.76 -19.71 7.43
C THR A 78 9.86 -19.51 8.65
N PHE A 79 8.86 -18.65 8.54
CA PHE A 79 7.88 -18.37 9.59
C PHE A 79 6.53 -19.06 9.34
N LEU A 80 6.36 -19.78 8.23
CA LEU A 80 5.15 -20.57 7.97
C LEU A 80 5.18 -21.86 8.77
N SER A 81 4.11 -22.13 9.52
CA SER A 81 4.00 -23.34 10.34
C SER A 81 3.38 -24.53 9.59
N ASN A 82 2.46 -24.30 8.66
CA ASN A 82 1.79 -25.34 7.88
C ASN A 82 1.27 -24.83 6.53
N LYS A 83 1.19 -25.71 5.53
CA LYS A 83 0.41 -25.44 4.31
C LYS A 83 -1.07 -25.59 4.64
N ARG A 84 -1.89 -24.68 4.12
CA ARG A 84 -3.35 -24.75 4.21
C ARG A 84 -3.93 -25.02 2.84
N ASP A 85 -4.93 -25.88 2.78
CA ASP A 85 -5.75 -26.06 1.60
C ASP A 85 -6.88 -25.03 1.63
N ALA A 86 -7.17 -24.44 0.48
CA ALA A 86 -8.27 -23.52 0.32
C ALA A 86 -9.60 -24.29 0.42
N ASN A 87 -10.33 -24.15 1.52
CA ASN A 87 -11.71 -24.58 1.56
C ASN A 87 -12.56 -23.60 0.74
N ILE A 88 -13.33 -24.10 -0.20
CA ILE A 88 -14.26 -23.30 -0.98
C ILE A 88 -15.44 -22.95 -0.06
N GLN A 89 -15.58 -21.68 0.26
CA GLN A 89 -16.70 -21.14 1.02
C GLN A 89 -17.55 -20.29 0.06
N GLU A 90 -18.86 -20.37 0.19
CA GLU A 90 -19.80 -19.51 -0.51
C GLU A 90 -20.15 -18.31 0.36
N TYR A 91 -20.43 -17.18 -0.26
CA TYR A 91 -20.72 -15.92 0.40
C TYR A 91 -22.04 -15.35 -0.09
N ALA A 92 -22.80 -14.72 0.80
CA ALA A 92 -24.09 -14.15 0.47
C ALA A 92 -23.98 -12.75 -0.17
N ASN A 93 -23.03 -11.94 0.31
CA ASN A 93 -22.85 -10.57 -0.16
C ASN A 93 -21.44 -10.05 0.15
N VAL A 94 -21.10 -8.87 -0.38
CA VAL A 94 -19.78 -8.23 -0.23
C VAL A 94 -19.53 -7.77 1.22
N VAL A 95 -20.56 -7.40 1.97
CA VAL A 95 -20.41 -6.96 3.37
C VAL A 95 -19.89 -8.11 4.22
N ASP A 96 -20.46 -9.31 4.05
CA ASP A 96 -20.01 -10.51 4.77
C ASP A 96 -18.56 -10.85 4.44
N LEU A 97 -18.16 -10.68 3.15
CA LEU A 97 -16.77 -10.89 2.72
C LEU A 97 -15.79 -9.95 3.42
N LYS A 98 -16.12 -8.67 3.50
CA LYS A 98 -15.26 -7.65 4.13
C LYS A 98 -15.11 -7.89 5.63
N GLY A 99 -16.12 -8.47 6.28
CA GLY A 99 -16.13 -8.78 7.72
C GLY A 99 -15.34 -10.02 8.13
N LEU A 100 -14.80 -10.81 7.19
CA LEU A 100 -14.13 -12.06 7.53
C LEU A 100 -12.85 -11.84 8.33
N GLU A 101 -12.75 -12.56 9.46
CA GLU A 101 -11.61 -12.48 10.36
C GLU A 101 -10.90 -13.84 10.50
N TYR A 102 -9.61 -13.77 10.78
CA TYR A 102 -8.78 -14.90 11.13
C TYR A 102 -7.78 -14.47 12.22
N ASN A 103 -7.78 -15.17 13.36
CA ASN A 103 -6.94 -14.84 14.52
C ASN A 103 -7.06 -13.35 14.94
N ASN A 104 -8.28 -12.82 15.01
CA ASN A 104 -8.62 -11.41 15.31
C ASN A 104 -8.08 -10.40 14.29
N VAL A 105 -7.62 -10.86 13.13
CA VAL A 105 -7.20 -10.01 12.01
C VAL A 105 -8.28 -10.06 10.94
N ASN A 106 -8.85 -8.91 10.57
CA ASN A 106 -9.73 -8.83 9.43
C ASN A 106 -8.95 -9.12 8.14
N ILE A 107 -9.17 -10.30 7.58
CA ILE A 107 -8.53 -10.76 6.34
C ILE A 107 -9.43 -10.56 5.11
N GLY A 108 -10.73 -10.49 5.33
CA GLY A 108 -11.71 -10.31 4.26
C GLY A 108 -11.49 -9.02 3.49
N TYR A 109 -11.32 -7.94 4.23
CA TYR A 109 -11.03 -6.63 3.65
C TYR A 109 -9.70 -6.60 2.88
N SER A 110 -8.66 -7.25 3.44
CA SER A 110 -7.35 -7.35 2.78
C SER A 110 -7.43 -8.10 1.45
N ALA A 111 -8.16 -9.23 1.43
CA ALA A 111 -8.39 -10.02 0.23
C ALA A 111 -9.22 -9.25 -0.81
N TYR A 112 -10.27 -8.55 -0.35
CA TYR A 112 -11.14 -7.76 -1.20
C TYR A 112 -10.42 -6.56 -1.83
N SER A 113 -9.54 -5.91 -1.09
CA SER A 113 -8.69 -4.84 -1.60
C SER A 113 -7.84 -5.29 -2.79
N LEU A 114 -7.22 -6.48 -2.71
CA LEU A 114 -6.49 -7.05 -3.84
C LEU A 114 -7.41 -7.44 -5.01
N TYR A 115 -8.60 -7.98 -4.71
CA TYR A 115 -9.59 -8.28 -5.73
C TYR A 115 -9.94 -7.03 -6.55
N ILE A 116 -10.31 -5.94 -5.89
CA ILE A 116 -10.65 -4.66 -6.56
C ILE A 116 -9.46 -4.11 -7.33
N ASP A 117 -8.27 -4.11 -6.73
CA ASP A 117 -7.07 -3.59 -7.38
C ASP A 117 -6.77 -4.31 -8.71
N ASN A 118 -7.03 -5.62 -8.75
CA ASN A 118 -6.83 -6.45 -9.93
C ASN A 118 -7.96 -6.34 -10.97
N THR A 119 -9.22 -6.26 -10.51
CA THR A 119 -10.39 -6.39 -11.40
C THR A 119 -11.04 -5.06 -11.74
N ARG A 120 -10.78 -4.02 -10.96
CA ARG A 120 -11.46 -2.73 -11.01
C ARG A 120 -12.99 -2.84 -10.86
N ASN A 121 -13.44 -3.83 -10.10
CA ASN A 121 -14.85 -4.12 -9.88
C ASN A 121 -15.15 -4.11 -8.37
N SER A 122 -15.85 -3.07 -7.91
CA SER A 122 -16.28 -2.90 -6.53
C SER A 122 -17.60 -3.62 -6.21
N GLU A 123 -18.31 -4.11 -7.23
CA GLU A 123 -19.59 -4.82 -7.08
C GLU A 123 -19.56 -6.16 -7.84
N PRO A 124 -18.81 -7.15 -7.34
CA PRO A 124 -18.69 -8.43 -8.03
C PRO A 124 -20.01 -9.20 -8.00
N ASN A 125 -20.30 -9.89 -9.10
CA ASN A 125 -21.28 -10.97 -9.06
C ASN A 125 -20.68 -12.13 -8.25
N ILE A 126 -21.32 -12.49 -7.12
CA ILE A 126 -20.85 -13.56 -6.23
C ILE A 126 -21.27 -14.92 -6.79
N ASP A 127 -20.59 -15.34 -7.84
CA ASP A 127 -20.74 -16.64 -8.47
C ASP A 127 -19.64 -17.62 -8.03
N VAL A 128 -19.71 -18.85 -8.54
CA VAL A 128 -18.72 -19.91 -8.25
C VAL A 128 -17.31 -19.49 -8.68
N SER A 129 -17.17 -18.73 -9.77
CA SER A 129 -15.87 -18.27 -10.26
C SER A 129 -15.25 -17.25 -9.32
N PHE A 130 -16.05 -16.27 -8.90
CA PHE A 130 -15.65 -15.30 -7.89
C PHE A 130 -15.26 -16.01 -6.59
N CYS A 131 -16.12 -16.86 -6.03
CA CYS A 131 -15.85 -17.58 -4.79
C CYS A 131 -14.55 -18.39 -4.86
N ARG A 132 -14.30 -19.06 -5.97
CA ARG A 132 -13.06 -19.83 -6.20
C ARG A 132 -11.82 -18.95 -6.17
N TYR A 133 -11.86 -17.80 -6.81
CA TYR A 133 -10.75 -16.86 -6.81
C TYR A 133 -10.56 -16.21 -5.44
N PHE A 134 -11.64 -15.72 -4.85
CA PHE A 134 -11.62 -15.02 -3.57
C PHE A 134 -11.11 -15.92 -2.43
N ASN A 135 -11.51 -17.20 -2.40
CA ASN A 135 -11.01 -18.18 -1.43
C ASN A 135 -9.49 -18.40 -1.53
N LYS A 136 -8.89 -18.28 -2.72
CA LYS A 136 -7.42 -18.32 -2.87
C LYS A 136 -6.77 -17.10 -2.23
N LEU A 137 -7.37 -15.92 -2.37
CA LEU A 137 -6.88 -14.70 -1.72
C LEU A 137 -7.01 -14.80 -0.21
N LEU A 138 -8.13 -15.32 0.30
CA LEU A 138 -8.32 -15.55 1.75
C LEU A 138 -7.31 -16.54 2.31
N THR A 139 -7.05 -17.64 1.62
CA THR A 139 -6.02 -18.60 2.02
C THR A 139 -4.65 -17.95 2.11
N CYS A 140 -4.29 -17.10 1.15
CA CYS A 140 -3.06 -16.32 1.22
C CYS A 140 -3.04 -15.36 2.40
N ALA A 141 -4.16 -14.68 2.68
CA ALA A 141 -4.29 -13.80 3.84
C ALA A 141 -4.08 -14.55 5.17
N GLN A 142 -4.67 -15.75 5.32
CA GLN A 142 -4.48 -16.60 6.52
C GLN A 142 -3.02 -17.02 6.69
N LEU A 143 -2.37 -17.46 5.60
CA LEU A 143 -0.95 -17.80 5.61
C LEU A 143 -0.07 -16.61 6.01
N LEU A 144 -0.40 -15.42 5.52
CA LEU A 144 0.31 -14.19 5.88
C LEU A 144 0.11 -13.82 7.35
N VAL A 145 -1.10 -13.96 7.89
CA VAL A 145 -1.36 -13.73 9.32
C VAL A 145 -0.51 -14.67 10.18
N ASP A 146 -0.48 -15.97 9.84
CA ASP A 146 0.32 -16.95 10.57
C ASP A 146 1.83 -16.64 10.47
N ALA A 147 2.33 -16.40 9.26
CA ALA A 147 3.75 -16.09 9.03
C ALA A 147 4.19 -14.80 9.73
N PHE A 148 3.40 -13.75 9.64
CA PHE A 148 3.71 -12.48 10.30
C PHE A 148 3.58 -12.57 11.81
N GLY A 149 2.59 -13.30 12.34
CA GLY A 149 2.48 -13.56 13.75
C GLY A 149 3.75 -14.23 14.29
N ASN A 150 4.18 -15.33 13.67
CA ASN A 150 5.42 -16.04 14.04
C ASN A 150 6.67 -15.16 13.84
N MET A 151 6.73 -14.39 12.76
CA MET A 151 7.83 -13.46 12.50
C MET A 151 7.97 -12.43 13.63
N LEU A 152 6.88 -11.81 14.04
CA LEU A 152 6.87 -10.80 15.11
C LEU A 152 7.27 -11.43 16.46
N ASP A 153 6.79 -12.62 16.75
CA ASP A 153 7.11 -13.32 18.01
C ASP A 153 8.57 -13.83 18.07
N ILE A 154 9.13 -14.28 16.93
CA ILE A 154 10.51 -14.79 16.87
C ILE A 154 11.53 -13.65 16.79
N LEU A 155 11.23 -12.60 16.03
CA LEU A 155 12.18 -11.50 15.82
C LEU A 155 12.08 -10.40 16.89
N CYS A 156 10.95 -10.32 17.59
CA CYS A 156 10.67 -9.31 18.64
C CYS A 156 11.13 -7.90 18.22
N PRO A 157 10.66 -7.36 17.08
CA PRO A 157 11.15 -6.09 16.58
C PRO A 157 10.64 -4.91 17.41
N ASP A 158 11.49 -3.92 17.68
CA ASP A 158 11.07 -2.64 18.26
C ASP A 158 10.18 -1.86 17.28
N ILE A 159 10.44 -2.01 15.98
CA ILE A 159 9.70 -1.31 14.93
C ILE A 159 9.70 -2.12 13.62
N VAL A 160 8.60 -2.04 12.90
CA VAL A 160 8.42 -2.71 11.59
C VAL A 160 8.24 -1.66 10.49
N PHE A 161 8.97 -1.80 9.39
CA PHE A 161 8.82 -0.97 8.20
C PHE A 161 8.25 -1.80 7.06
N PHE A 162 7.33 -1.21 6.31
CA PHE A 162 6.78 -1.79 5.08
C PHE A 162 6.28 -0.69 4.14
N TYR A 163 5.99 -1.05 2.90
CA TYR A 163 5.50 -0.10 1.89
C TYR A 163 3.97 -0.11 1.81
N ASN A 164 3.34 1.06 1.74
CA ASN A 164 1.92 1.35 1.46
C ASN A 164 0.89 0.82 2.48
N GLY A 165 0.92 -0.43 2.90
CA GLY A 165 0.05 -0.99 3.95
C GLY A 165 -1.37 -1.37 3.53
N ARG A 166 -1.82 -1.06 2.32
CA ARG A 166 -3.21 -1.24 1.88
C ARG A 166 -3.54 -2.65 1.41
N LEU A 167 -2.65 -3.26 0.65
CA LEU A 167 -2.94 -4.48 -0.09
C LEU A 167 -2.72 -5.75 0.73
N LEU A 168 -3.31 -6.87 0.26
CA LEU A 168 -3.29 -8.19 0.87
C LEU A 168 -1.93 -8.61 1.43
N ASP A 169 -0.89 -8.36 0.68
CA ASP A 169 0.47 -8.82 0.97
C ASP A 169 1.17 -8.04 2.10
N VAL A 170 0.56 -6.96 2.59
CA VAL A 170 1.13 -6.12 3.67
C VAL A 170 0.10 -5.79 4.77
N ASN A 171 -1.17 -5.65 4.42
CA ASN A 171 -2.21 -5.22 5.35
C ASN A 171 -2.35 -6.11 6.60
N PRO A 172 -2.24 -7.45 6.52
CA PRO A 172 -2.24 -8.32 7.71
C PRO A 172 -1.09 -8.01 8.67
N LEU A 173 0.11 -7.68 8.16
CA LEU A 173 1.26 -7.30 9.00
C LEU A 173 0.98 -6.02 9.78
N MET A 174 0.44 -5.00 9.12
CA MET A 174 0.06 -3.74 9.74
C MET A 174 -0.94 -3.96 10.89
N LYS A 175 -1.98 -4.75 10.64
CA LYS A 175 -3.00 -5.08 11.65
C LYS A 175 -2.42 -5.85 12.84
N LEU A 176 -1.54 -6.81 12.59
CA LEU A 176 -0.86 -7.56 13.63
C LEU A 176 0.06 -6.68 14.48
N CYS A 177 0.78 -5.74 13.87
CA CYS A 177 1.58 -4.76 14.60
C CYS A 177 0.69 -3.94 15.56
N ALA A 178 -0.47 -3.47 15.09
CA ALA A 178 -1.42 -2.74 15.93
C ALA A 178 -1.97 -3.60 17.08
N ILE A 179 -2.36 -4.86 16.82
CA ILE A 179 -2.87 -5.80 17.83
C ILE A 179 -1.80 -6.11 18.89
N LYS A 180 -0.54 -6.28 18.47
CA LYS A 180 0.59 -6.62 19.35
C LYS A 180 1.24 -5.39 20.00
N ASN A 181 0.74 -4.18 19.75
CA ASN A 181 1.34 -2.90 20.18
C ASN A 181 2.81 -2.73 19.76
N ILE A 182 3.14 -3.17 18.55
CA ILE A 182 4.45 -2.97 17.93
C ILE A 182 4.37 -1.75 17.03
N ASP A 183 5.27 -0.78 17.23
CA ASP A 183 5.35 0.38 16.35
C ASP A 183 5.66 -0.02 14.91
N TYR A 184 5.01 0.63 13.97
CA TYR A 184 5.32 0.43 12.55
C TYR A 184 5.44 1.77 11.80
N ILE A 185 6.18 1.73 10.72
CA ILE A 185 6.28 2.83 9.76
C ILE A 185 5.89 2.32 8.38
N CYS A 186 4.82 2.89 7.87
CA CYS A 186 4.44 2.72 6.47
C CYS A 186 5.23 3.72 5.63
N LEU A 187 5.94 3.22 4.64
CA LEU A 187 6.73 4.00 3.69
C LEU A 187 5.92 4.28 2.43
N GLU A 188 6.11 5.47 1.86
CA GLU A 188 5.58 5.83 0.56
C GLU A 188 6.61 6.65 -0.23
N VAL A 189 6.47 6.68 -1.55
CA VAL A 189 7.35 7.41 -2.47
C VAL A 189 6.57 8.49 -3.19
N TYR A 190 7.06 9.69 -3.10
CA TYR A 190 6.55 10.81 -3.89
C TYR A 190 7.56 11.25 -4.92
N ASN A 191 7.08 11.49 -6.14
CA ASN A 191 7.85 12.10 -7.21
C ASN A 191 7.41 13.55 -7.38
N THR A 192 8.35 14.48 -7.26
CA THR A 192 8.09 15.88 -7.58
C THR A 192 9.27 16.47 -8.32
N SER A 193 9.01 17.11 -9.46
CA SER A 193 10.03 17.82 -10.26
C SER A 193 11.30 16.97 -10.53
N GLY A 194 11.12 15.69 -10.86
CA GLY A 194 12.20 14.75 -11.14
C GLY A 194 12.97 14.24 -9.91
N LYS A 195 12.56 14.63 -8.71
CA LYS A 195 13.12 14.12 -7.46
C LYS A 195 12.16 13.14 -6.79
N ARG A 196 12.71 12.13 -6.14
CA ARG A 196 11.94 11.18 -5.34
C ARG A 196 12.16 11.47 -3.88
N TYR A 197 11.07 11.46 -3.10
CA TYR A 197 11.09 11.66 -1.66
C TYR A 197 10.44 10.48 -0.98
N LYS A 198 11.02 10.03 0.14
CA LYS A 198 10.38 9.07 1.05
C LYS A 198 9.47 9.82 1.99
N GLN A 199 8.27 9.27 2.23
CA GLN A 199 7.40 9.68 3.31
C GLN A 199 7.21 8.56 4.30
N TYR A 200 7.07 8.95 5.56
CA TYR A 200 6.98 8.07 6.72
C TYR A 200 5.66 8.30 7.44
N TYR A 201 4.89 7.25 7.61
CA TYR A 201 3.62 7.26 8.32
C TYR A 201 3.72 6.36 9.55
N LYS A 202 4.04 6.95 10.71
CA LYS A 202 4.18 6.21 11.96
C LYS A 202 2.80 5.79 12.46
N ASN A 203 2.61 4.48 12.66
CA ASN A 203 1.36 3.86 13.10
C ASN A 203 0.14 4.30 12.28
N SER A 204 0.36 4.54 10.98
CA SER A 204 -0.65 5.02 10.05
C SER A 204 -0.30 4.62 8.61
N THR A 205 -1.15 5.02 7.67
CA THR A 205 -0.96 4.81 6.21
C THR A 205 -1.08 6.12 5.45
N PRO A 206 -0.58 6.19 4.20
CA PRO A 206 -0.76 7.36 3.33
C PRO A 206 -2.23 7.68 3.03
N HIS A 207 -3.10 6.70 3.20
CA HIS A 207 -4.53 6.80 2.93
C HIS A 207 -5.36 7.30 4.13
N ASN A 208 -4.75 7.54 5.27
CA ASN A 208 -5.44 8.05 6.46
C ASN A 208 -5.55 9.58 6.43
N PRO A 209 -6.73 10.16 6.10
CA PRO A 209 -6.88 11.61 5.95
C PRO A 209 -6.72 12.35 7.28
N GLN A 210 -7.09 11.72 8.42
CA GLN A 210 -6.92 12.33 9.73
C GLN A 210 -5.43 12.49 10.06
N TYR A 211 -4.62 11.47 9.75
CA TYR A 211 -3.17 11.55 9.94
C TYR A 211 -2.54 12.62 9.04
N VAL A 212 -2.96 12.69 7.77
CA VAL A 212 -2.47 13.71 6.84
C VAL A 212 -2.87 15.11 7.32
N ALA A 213 -4.13 15.31 7.72
CA ALA A 213 -4.61 16.58 8.26
C ALA A 213 -3.85 16.99 9.54
N PHE A 214 -3.59 16.03 10.43
CA PHE A 214 -2.78 16.26 11.64
C PHE A 214 -1.36 16.72 11.26
N LYS A 215 -0.70 16.04 10.32
CA LYS A 215 0.65 16.41 9.85
C LYS A 215 0.70 17.78 9.18
N VAL A 216 -0.29 18.10 8.37
CA VAL A 216 -0.41 19.45 7.79
C VAL A 216 -0.55 20.51 8.88
N LYS A 217 -1.36 20.23 9.92
CA LYS A 217 -1.54 21.14 11.05
C LYS A 217 -0.25 21.31 11.87
N GLU A 218 0.51 20.24 12.11
CA GLU A 218 1.83 20.31 12.75
C GLU A 218 2.76 21.22 11.95
N LEU A 219 2.92 20.98 10.65
CA LEU A 219 3.75 21.81 9.76
C LEU A 219 3.28 23.26 9.68
N TRP A 220 1.97 23.50 9.72
CA TRP A 220 1.42 24.84 9.74
C TRP A 220 1.79 25.59 11.03
N ASN A 221 1.74 24.92 12.16
CA ASN A 221 2.04 25.49 13.47
C ASN A 221 3.54 25.54 13.80
N ASP A 222 4.39 24.86 13.01
CA ASP A 222 5.83 24.90 13.18
C ASP A 222 6.37 26.30 12.88
N ASN A 223 7.14 26.87 13.82
CA ASN A 223 7.71 28.20 13.68
C ASN A 223 9.01 28.25 12.85
N MET A 224 9.50 27.13 12.36
CA MET A 224 10.72 27.09 11.54
C MET A 224 10.56 27.77 10.18
N LEU A 225 9.34 27.77 9.63
CA LEU A 225 9.01 28.48 8.39
C LEU A 225 8.12 29.68 8.67
N PRO A 226 8.46 30.89 8.18
CA PRO A 226 7.59 32.06 8.23
C PRO A 226 6.23 31.82 7.58
N LEU A 227 5.19 32.49 8.08
CA LEU A 227 3.81 32.30 7.61
C LEU A 227 3.65 32.64 6.12
N ASP A 228 4.29 33.70 5.66
CA ASP A 228 4.29 34.12 4.26
C ASP A 228 4.85 33.04 3.33
N ILE A 229 5.93 32.37 3.73
CA ILE A 229 6.50 31.23 2.99
C ILE A 229 5.52 30.06 2.94
N LYS A 230 4.84 29.71 4.05
CA LYS A 230 3.82 28.67 4.07
C LYS A 230 2.66 28.98 3.14
N VAL A 231 2.18 30.22 3.17
CA VAL A 231 1.13 30.69 2.26
C VAL A 231 1.58 30.65 0.82
N GLN A 232 2.82 31.05 0.52
CA GLN A 232 3.38 31.00 -0.84
C GLN A 232 3.46 29.56 -1.35
N ILE A 233 3.92 28.60 -0.53
CA ILE A 233 3.96 27.18 -0.89
C ILE A 233 2.55 26.69 -1.25
N GLY A 234 1.55 26.97 -0.40
CA GLY A 234 0.17 26.58 -0.65
C GLY A 234 -0.40 27.20 -1.94
N ARG A 235 -0.17 28.49 -2.17
CA ARG A 235 -0.60 29.16 -3.41
C ARG A 235 0.07 28.56 -4.65
N SER A 236 1.37 28.35 -4.61
CA SER A 236 2.13 27.80 -5.73
C SER A 236 1.62 26.42 -6.17
N PHE A 237 1.11 25.61 -5.25
CA PHE A 237 0.48 24.34 -5.59
C PHE A 237 -0.74 24.53 -6.50
N PHE A 238 -1.66 25.41 -6.13
CA PHE A 238 -2.87 25.68 -6.94
C PHE A 238 -2.54 26.39 -8.26
N GLU A 239 -1.63 27.37 -8.25
CA GLU A 239 -1.19 28.07 -9.46
C GLU A 239 -0.57 27.10 -10.48
N ARG A 240 0.26 26.15 -10.01
CA ARG A 240 0.83 25.10 -10.87
C ARG A 240 -0.24 24.16 -11.42
N LYS A 241 -1.23 23.78 -10.61
CA LYS A 241 -2.37 22.96 -11.06
C LYS A 241 -3.18 23.67 -12.14
N ILE A 242 -3.54 24.93 -11.93
CA ILE A 242 -4.28 25.76 -12.89
C ILE A 242 -3.50 25.90 -14.20
N SER A 243 -2.17 25.99 -14.12
CA SER A 243 -1.28 26.09 -15.27
C SER A 243 -0.91 24.75 -15.91
N SER A 244 -1.52 23.64 -15.47
CA SER A 244 -1.20 22.27 -15.91
C SER A 244 0.28 21.89 -15.70
N LEU A 245 0.95 22.48 -14.73
CA LEU A 245 2.33 22.19 -14.36
C LEU A 245 2.38 21.12 -13.25
N PRO A 246 3.45 20.30 -13.20
CA PRO A 246 3.62 19.32 -12.12
C PRO A 246 3.61 20.01 -10.74
N ALA A 247 2.73 19.55 -9.85
CA ALA A 247 2.56 20.10 -8.49
C ALA A 247 2.82 19.06 -7.39
N GLY A 248 3.71 18.10 -7.67
CA GLY A 248 4.11 17.04 -6.72
C GLY A 248 3.43 15.69 -6.95
N ASP A 249 2.45 15.64 -7.83
CA ASP A 249 1.73 14.43 -8.20
C ASP A 249 1.85 14.12 -9.70
N LYS A 250 1.26 13.00 -10.12
CA LYS A 250 1.20 12.61 -11.52
C LYS A 250 0.35 13.62 -12.31
N VAL A 251 0.90 14.13 -13.40
CA VAL A 251 0.17 15.07 -14.27
C VAL A 251 -0.60 14.26 -15.31
N TYR A 252 -1.92 14.31 -15.23
CA TYR A 252 -2.82 13.65 -16.19
C TYR A 252 -3.28 14.61 -17.32
N THR A 253 -2.86 15.88 -17.25
CA THR A 253 -3.34 16.95 -18.13
C THR A 253 -2.40 17.26 -19.28
N LEU A 254 -1.26 16.57 -19.42
CA LEU A 254 -0.26 16.87 -20.45
C LEU A 254 -0.77 16.71 -21.89
N GLU A 255 -1.74 15.82 -22.10
CA GLU A 255 -2.33 15.53 -23.41
C GLU A 255 -3.67 16.27 -23.62
N GLN A 256 -4.14 17.01 -22.64
CA GLN A 256 -5.38 17.75 -22.73
C GLN A 256 -5.21 18.98 -23.63
N LYS A 257 -6.17 19.19 -24.53
CA LYS A 257 -6.22 20.40 -25.36
C LYS A 257 -6.99 21.50 -24.61
N LYS A 258 -6.32 22.63 -24.36
CA LYS A 258 -6.96 23.79 -23.75
C LYS A 258 -8.12 24.26 -24.63
N GLY A 259 -9.29 24.50 -24.04
CA GLY A 259 -10.48 24.98 -24.72
C GLY A 259 -11.35 23.88 -25.38
N CYS A 260 -10.99 22.59 -25.18
CA CYS A 260 -11.85 21.48 -25.57
C CYS A 260 -12.95 21.33 -24.49
N LEU A 261 -14.16 21.76 -24.81
CA LEU A 261 -15.32 21.65 -23.91
C LEU A 261 -16.22 20.49 -24.34
N PRO A 262 -17.00 19.90 -23.41
CA PRO A 262 -18.01 18.92 -23.76
C PRO A 262 -19.00 19.43 -24.79
N GLU A 263 -19.55 18.56 -25.64
CA GLU A 263 -20.50 18.95 -26.71
C GLU A 263 -21.74 19.65 -26.18
N ASN A 264 -22.16 19.34 -24.95
CA ASN A 264 -23.31 19.93 -24.28
C ASN A 264 -22.96 21.17 -23.43
N TRP A 265 -21.76 21.72 -23.58
CA TRP A 265 -21.34 22.91 -22.84
C TRP A 265 -22.05 24.15 -23.38
N ASP A 266 -22.84 24.80 -22.54
CA ASP A 266 -23.56 26.03 -22.90
C ASP A 266 -22.87 27.24 -22.25
N THR A 267 -22.21 28.05 -23.04
CA THR A 267 -21.47 29.24 -22.57
C THR A 267 -22.38 30.34 -21.97
N ASN A 268 -23.70 30.27 -22.21
CA ASN A 268 -24.67 31.20 -21.65
C ASN A 268 -25.26 30.76 -20.31
N LYS A 269 -24.86 29.57 -19.81
CA LYS A 269 -25.31 29.01 -18.55
C LYS A 269 -24.17 28.88 -17.54
N CYS A 270 -24.54 28.83 -16.27
CA CYS A 270 -23.61 28.40 -15.24
C CYS A 270 -23.38 26.88 -15.38
N ASN A 271 -22.19 26.50 -15.85
CA ASN A 271 -21.83 25.09 -15.97
C ASN A 271 -21.09 24.65 -14.70
N ILE A 272 -21.55 23.52 -14.12
CA ILE A 272 -20.91 22.89 -12.96
C ILE A 272 -20.35 21.55 -13.39
N ILE A 273 -19.06 21.34 -13.16
CA ILE A 273 -18.41 20.05 -13.42
C ILE A 273 -18.05 19.43 -12.08
N ILE A 274 -18.45 18.17 -11.87
CA ILE A 274 -18.09 17.40 -10.71
C ILE A 274 -17.19 16.25 -11.18
N PHE A 275 -15.97 16.19 -10.65
CA PHE A 275 -15.05 15.08 -10.87
C PHE A 275 -15.05 14.20 -9.62
N ASN A 276 -15.54 12.97 -9.75
CA ASN A 276 -15.46 11.96 -8.70
C ASN A 276 -14.17 11.15 -8.84
N SER A 277 -13.67 10.66 -7.71
CA SER A 277 -12.71 9.54 -7.72
C SER A 277 -13.40 8.26 -8.21
N SER A 278 -12.63 7.31 -8.73
CA SER A 278 -13.19 6.00 -9.08
C SER A 278 -13.59 5.24 -7.81
N GLU A 279 -14.77 4.63 -7.80
CA GLU A 279 -15.29 3.87 -6.64
C GLU A 279 -14.35 2.74 -6.23
N ASP A 280 -13.72 2.08 -7.20
CA ASP A 280 -12.77 1.00 -6.98
C ASP A 280 -11.56 1.44 -6.15
N GLU A 281 -11.09 2.68 -6.30
CA GLU A 281 -10.01 3.21 -5.47
C GLU A 281 -10.45 3.41 -4.02
N LEU A 282 -11.65 3.95 -3.79
CA LEU A 282 -12.18 4.21 -2.46
C LEU A 282 -12.57 2.95 -1.73
N SER A 283 -13.23 2.01 -2.40
CA SER A 283 -13.68 0.73 -1.82
C SER A 283 -12.53 -0.15 -1.29
N SER A 284 -11.30 0.12 -1.70
CA SER A 284 -10.11 -0.59 -1.25
C SER A 284 -9.40 0.07 -0.06
N LEU A 285 -9.88 1.23 0.41
CA LEU A 285 -9.24 2.01 1.48
C LEU A 285 -9.79 1.73 2.88
N GLY A 286 -10.99 1.19 3.00
CA GLY A 286 -11.65 0.87 4.26
C GLY A 286 -13.04 1.47 4.38
N ASP A 287 -13.87 0.89 5.27
CA ASP A 287 -15.26 1.29 5.49
C ASP A 287 -15.41 2.78 5.83
N ASP A 288 -14.41 3.39 6.47
CA ASP A 288 -14.43 4.81 6.79
C ASP A 288 -14.42 5.73 5.56
N PHE A 289 -13.98 5.21 4.40
CA PHE A 289 -13.98 5.93 3.13
C PHE A 289 -15.27 5.70 2.34
N GLU A 290 -15.91 4.55 2.52
CA GLU A 290 -17.17 4.22 1.83
C GLU A 290 -18.38 4.95 2.42
N LYS A 291 -18.31 5.37 3.69
CA LYS A 291 -19.41 6.02 4.43
C LYS A 291 -19.42 7.55 4.32
N LYS A 292 -18.55 8.13 3.55
CA LYS A 292 -18.48 9.59 3.31
C LYS A 292 -18.93 9.95 1.92
#